data_f3654f6875cabe03771c86dc95b8e5e3
#
_entry.id   f3654f6875cabe03771c86dc95b8e5e3
#
_cell.length_a   1.000
_cell.length_b   1.000
_cell.length_c   1.000
_cell.angle_alpha   90.00
_cell.angle_beta   90.00
_cell.angle_gamma   90.00
#
_symmetry.space_group_name_H-M   'P 1'
#
loop_
_entity.id
_entity.type
_entity.pdbx_description
1 polymer ?
#
loop_
_entity_poly.entity_id
_entity_poly.type
_entity_poly.pdbx_seq_one_letter_code
_entity_poly.pdbx_strand_id
1 'polypeptide(L)'
;TVDASKTVCLCTHCPVFFDRDRRTLLTDRSQVDSLDALFSRFERVHIFSGHAHRTLYTQDADYPRFDQYVLPATSGDMWVANNDFQALCPDGSDAGFVVASVDGGKLRCDYRTHLYDRKVLRAYDMNAVGEYYRNDSLVRVQRRLYPDRADYGREEYANCVYVNYWGYLPGHRVELFEEGRSLEVVQVEDEDPLYNISHYLPELARKPVFKKGDARVVSHHMFAARARTATAPVEIRITDADGVLLHRETLERPKKFDKEAR
;
A
#
# COMPACT_ATOMS: atom_id res chain seq x y z
N THR A 1 27.32 19.54 17.97
CA THR A 1 26.97 18.11 18.06
C THR A 1 25.53 17.97 18.53
N VAL A 2 24.72 17.19 17.82
CA VAL A 2 23.36 16.88 18.23
C VAL A 2 23.38 15.88 19.40
N ASP A 3 22.53 16.06 20.39
CA ASP A 3 22.40 15.14 21.53
C ASP A 3 21.95 13.74 21.03
N ALA A 4 22.61 12.67 21.50
CA ALA A 4 22.33 11.30 21.09
C ALA A 4 20.95 10.80 21.57
N SER A 5 20.34 11.46 22.58
CA SER A 5 18.99 11.17 23.05
C SER A 5 17.88 11.71 22.12
N LYS A 6 18.23 12.51 21.11
CA LYS A 6 17.25 13.09 20.19
C LYS A 6 16.83 12.11 19.12
N THR A 7 15.56 12.13 18.78
CA THR A 7 15.04 11.44 17.59
C THR A 7 15.61 12.08 16.34
N VAL A 8 16.19 11.26 15.47
CA VAL A 8 16.74 11.70 14.19
C VAL A 8 15.76 11.35 13.08
N CYS A 9 15.39 12.36 12.30
CA CYS A 9 14.61 12.20 11.07
C CYS A 9 15.49 12.62 9.89
N LEU A 10 15.81 11.68 9.02
CA LEU A 10 16.53 11.91 7.78
C LEU A 10 15.52 11.97 6.63
N CYS A 11 15.44 13.09 5.93
CA CYS A 11 14.57 13.26 4.78
C CYS A 11 15.37 13.20 3.49
N THR A 12 15.00 12.31 2.59
CA THR A 12 15.64 12.13 1.29
C THR A 12 14.58 12.06 0.19
N HIS A 13 14.94 12.39 -1.05
CA HIS A 13 14.01 12.20 -2.15
C HIS A 13 13.83 10.72 -2.47
N CYS A 14 14.94 10.01 -2.67
CA CYS A 14 14.90 8.58 -2.98
C CYS A 14 15.04 7.74 -1.70
N PRO A 15 14.44 6.52 -1.67
CA PRO A 15 14.71 5.55 -0.62
C PRO A 15 16.20 5.25 -0.48
N VAL A 16 16.67 5.16 0.76
CA VAL A 16 18.09 4.86 1.07
C VAL A 16 18.32 3.37 0.97
N PHE A 17 17.45 2.58 1.56
CA PHE A 17 17.52 1.12 1.54
C PHE A 17 16.71 0.54 0.41
N PHE A 18 17.10 -0.66 -0.01
CA PHE A 18 16.38 -1.43 -1.00
C PHE A 18 14.92 -1.59 -0.62
N ASP A 19 14.06 -1.16 -1.53
CA ASP A 19 12.82 -1.84 -1.66
C ASP A 19 13.03 -3.06 -2.60
N ARG A 20 12.17 -4.06 -2.51
CA ARG A 20 12.25 -5.28 -3.33
C ARG A 20 12.27 -5.02 -4.84
N ASP A 21 11.89 -3.82 -5.29
CA ASP A 21 11.79 -3.44 -6.69
C ASP A 21 13.01 -2.66 -7.22
N ARG A 22 14.10 -2.61 -6.46
CA ARG A 22 15.42 -2.09 -6.86
C ARG A 22 15.48 -0.60 -7.22
N ARG A 23 14.61 0.22 -6.71
CA ARG A 23 14.63 1.68 -6.92
C ARG A 23 15.20 2.40 -5.70
N THR A 24 16.49 2.24 -5.44
CA THR A 24 17.15 2.81 -4.26
C THR A 24 18.21 3.83 -4.62
N LEU A 25 18.43 4.77 -3.70
CA LEU A 25 19.48 5.78 -3.81
C LEU A 25 20.87 5.17 -3.61
N LEU A 26 21.00 4.28 -2.62
CA LEU A 26 22.27 3.62 -2.29
C LEU A 26 22.25 2.21 -2.87
N THR A 27 23.01 2.03 -3.92
CA THR A 27 23.21 0.74 -4.60
C THR A 27 24.42 -0.01 -4.07
N ASP A 28 25.27 0.67 -3.30
CA ASP A 28 26.52 0.13 -2.78
C ASP A 28 26.46 0.03 -1.25
N ARG A 29 26.70 -1.18 -0.74
CA ARG A 29 26.72 -1.48 0.69
C ARG A 29 27.72 -0.61 1.46
N SER A 30 28.85 -0.26 0.87
CA SER A 30 29.85 0.61 1.49
C SER A 30 29.31 2.02 1.81
N GLN A 31 28.36 2.51 1.01
CA GLN A 31 27.71 3.78 1.26
C GLN A 31 26.76 3.68 2.46
N VAL A 32 26.06 2.53 2.60
CA VAL A 32 25.20 2.27 3.76
C VAL A 32 26.03 2.12 5.02
N ASP A 33 27.17 1.40 4.96
CA ASP A 33 28.12 1.28 6.08
C ASP A 33 28.62 2.66 6.53
N SER A 34 28.92 3.54 5.59
CA SER A 34 29.34 4.93 5.87
C SER A 34 28.22 5.73 6.54
N LEU A 35 26.98 5.55 6.10
CA LEU A 35 25.81 6.17 6.70
C LEU A 35 25.58 5.65 8.13
N ASP A 36 25.68 4.33 8.33
CA ASP A 36 25.52 3.72 9.66
C ASP A 36 26.61 4.21 10.63
N ALA A 37 27.85 4.29 10.19
CA ALA A 37 28.95 4.84 10.98
C ALA A 37 28.69 6.31 11.39
N LEU A 38 28.15 7.13 10.48
CA LEU A 38 27.80 8.52 10.76
C LEU A 38 26.75 8.65 11.87
N PHE A 39 25.78 7.74 11.89
CA PHE A 39 24.68 7.74 12.86
C PHE A 39 24.90 6.78 14.05
N SER A 40 26.10 6.18 14.19
CA SER A 40 26.41 5.14 15.18
C SER A 40 26.07 5.49 16.63
N ARG A 41 26.05 6.76 16.99
CA ARG A 41 25.74 7.23 18.33
C ARG A 41 24.24 7.34 18.63
N PHE A 42 23.36 7.25 17.60
CA PHE A 42 21.92 7.28 17.78
C PHE A 42 21.37 5.86 17.80
N GLU A 43 20.41 5.61 18.68
CA GLU A 43 19.77 4.30 18.78
C GLU A 43 18.89 4.03 17.57
N ARG A 44 18.12 5.05 17.13
CA ARG A 44 17.22 4.98 16.00
C ARG A 44 17.32 6.20 15.09
N VAL A 45 17.18 5.96 13.80
CA VAL A 45 17.12 6.96 12.76
C VAL A 45 15.93 6.64 11.86
N HIS A 46 14.98 7.56 11.78
CA HIS A 46 13.82 7.45 10.91
C HIS A 46 14.11 8.12 9.57
N ILE A 47 14.01 7.36 8.48
CA ILE A 47 14.26 7.85 7.13
C ILE A 47 12.92 8.03 6.43
N PHE A 48 12.62 9.25 6.01
CA PHE A 48 11.45 9.58 5.20
C PHE A 48 11.88 9.84 3.76
N SER A 49 11.31 9.09 2.82
CA SER A 49 11.62 9.19 1.40
C SER A 49 10.37 9.14 0.54
N GLY A 50 10.47 9.66 -0.66
CA GLY A 50 9.43 9.61 -1.68
C GLY A 50 9.88 8.80 -2.90
N HIS A 51 9.82 9.42 -4.09
CA HIS A 51 10.31 8.90 -5.37
C HIS A 51 9.56 7.68 -5.92
N ALA A 52 9.31 6.68 -5.10
CA ALA A 52 8.67 5.43 -5.54
C ALA A 52 7.15 5.57 -5.77
N HIS A 53 6.55 6.69 -5.36
CA HIS A 53 5.11 6.97 -5.48
C HIS A 53 4.23 5.88 -4.88
N ARG A 54 4.64 5.32 -3.75
CA ARG A 54 3.91 4.26 -3.02
C ARG A 54 4.20 4.35 -1.53
N THR A 55 3.42 3.65 -0.75
CA THR A 55 3.62 3.54 0.70
C THR A 55 4.34 2.24 1.03
N LEU A 56 5.47 2.35 1.73
CA LEU A 56 6.23 1.18 2.14
C LEU A 56 7.01 1.49 3.42
N TYR A 57 6.99 0.55 4.37
CA TYR A 57 7.92 0.52 5.49
C TYR A 57 8.98 -0.55 5.25
N THR A 58 10.23 -0.22 5.48
CA THR A 58 11.34 -1.18 5.41
C THR A 58 12.29 -1.03 6.58
N GLN A 59 12.80 -2.15 7.05
CA GLN A 59 13.91 -2.23 7.98
C GLN A 59 14.86 -3.30 7.48
N ASP A 60 16.12 -2.95 7.35
CA ASP A 60 17.16 -3.90 6.95
C ASP A 60 17.73 -4.58 8.20
N ALA A 61 17.80 -5.91 8.20
CA ALA A 61 18.27 -6.70 9.35
C ALA A 61 19.75 -6.42 9.69
N ASP A 62 20.58 -6.06 8.70
CA ASP A 62 21.97 -5.71 8.90
C ASP A 62 22.15 -4.28 9.44
N TYR A 63 21.12 -3.44 9.29
CA TYR A 63 21.12 -2.03 9.73
C TYR A 63 19.88 -1.71 10.58
N PRO A 64 19.69 -2.39 11.71
CA PRO A 64 18.46 -2.33 12.51
C PRO A 64 18.18 -0.96 13.14
N ARG A 65 19.14 -0.06 13.11
CA ARG A 65 19.03 1.34 13.56
C ARG A 65 18.09 2.16 12.70
N PHE A 66 17.95 1.82 11.41
CA PHE A 66 17.20 2.61 10.45
C PHE A 66 15.80 2.05 10.23
N ASP A 67 14.82 2.89 10.45
CA ASP A 67 13.44 2.67 10.05
C ASP A 67 13.14 3.53 8.82
N GLN A 68 12.89 2.93 7.66
CA GLN A 68 12.61 3.67 6.45
C GLN A 68 11.12 3.65 6.12
N TYR A 69 10.60 4.86 5.88
CA TYR A 69 9.23 5.13 5.47
C TYR A 69 9.26 5.74 4.06
N VAL A 70 8.85 4.96 3.08
CA VAL A 70 8.59 5.46 1.73
C VAL A 70 7.18 6.03 1.74
N LEU A 71 7.05 7.30 1.36
CA LEU A 71 5.83 8.08 1.50
C LEU A 71 5.02 8.08 0.20
N PRO A 72 3.68 8.17 0.31
CA PRO A 72 2.83 8.32 -0.86
C PRO A 72 3.16 9.60 -1.62
N ALA A 73 2.81 9.64 -2.89
CA ALA A 73 2.93 10.86 -3.69
C ALA A 73 1.61 11.62 -3.72
N THR A 74 1.65 12.94 -3.51
CA THR A 74 0.48 13.81 -3.69
C THR A 74 0.01 13.87 -5.15
N SER A 75 0.87 13.49 -6.08
CA SER A 75 0.56 13.37 -7.51
C SER A 75 -0.01 11.99 -7.90
N GLY A 76 -0.11 11.05 -6.96
CA GLY A 76 -0.36 9.66 -7.30
C GLY A 76 0.68 9.11 -8.28
N ASP A 77 0.24 8.38 -9.30
CA ASP A 77 1.11 7.90 -10.36
C ASP A 77 1.31 9.01 -11.42
N MET A 78 2.26 9.93 -11.14
CA MET A 78 2.72 10.97 -12.06
C MET A 78 1.60 11.87 -12.63
N TRP A 79 0.58 12.19 -11.83
CA TRP A 79 -0.61 12.94 -12.27
C TRP A 79 -1.44 12.23 -13.34
N VAL A 80 -1.16 10.97 -13.61
CA VAL A 80 -1.94 10.19 -14.55
C VAL A 80 -3.19 9.69 -13.84
N ALA A 81 -4.34 10.18 -14.28
CA ALA A 81 -5.62 9.59 -13.96
C ALA A 81 -6.33 9.30 -15.28
N ASN A 82 -6.83 8.09 -15.45
CA ASN A 82 -7.62 7.73 -16.62
C ASN A 82 -9.12 8.04 -16.43
N ASN A 83 -9.46 8.48 -15.25
CA ASN A 83 -10.72 9.13 -14.92
C ASN A 83 -10.37 10.49 -14.31
N ASP A 84 -11.16 11.50 -14.56
CA ASP A 84 -10.90 12.89 -14.14
C ASP A 84 -10.90 13.11 -12.62
N PHE A 85 -10.96 12.05 -11.81
CA PHE A 85 -11.37 12.14 -10.41
C PHE A 85 -10.42 11.51 -9.39
N GLN A 86 -9.46 10.68 -9.79
CA GLN A 86 -8.67 9.96 -8.80
C GLN A 86 -7.21 9.76 -9.22
N ALA A 87 -6.30 10.42 -8.53
CA ALA A 87 -4.89 10.12 -8.59
C ALA A 87 -4.58 9.02 -7.56
N LEU A 88 -4.23 7.83 -8.04
CA LEU A 88 -3.77 6.71 -7.22
C LEU A 88 -2.27 6.55 -7.35
N CYS A 89 -1.65 6.14 -6.27
CA CYS A 89 -0.30 5.58 -6.31
C CYS A 89 -0.34 4.16 -6.91
N PRO A 90 0.76 3.66 -7.49
CA PRO A 90 0.80 2.35 -8.11
C PRO A 90 0.48 1.16 -7.19
N ASP A 91 0.64 1.31 -5.88
CA ASP A 91 0.25 0.35 -4.85
C ASP A 91 -1.25 0.45 -4.46
N GLY A 92 -2.01 1.29 -5.16
CA GLY A 92 -3.43 1.52 -4.93
C GLY A 92 -3.75 2.48 -3.77
N SER A 93 -2.75 3.04 -3.10
CA SER A 93 -3.01 4.09 -2.12
C SER A 93 -3.51 5.36 -2.81
N ASP A 94 -4.44 6.08 -2.17
CA ASP A 94 -4.87 7.39 -2.68
C ASP A 94 -3.68 8.37 -2.62
N ALA A 95 -3.63 9.30 -3.56
CA ALA A 95 -2.65 10.37 -3.51
C ALA A 95 -2.74 11.14 -2.18
N GLY A 96 -1.61 11.34 -1.52
CA GLY A 96 -1.62 11.87 -0.17
C GLY A 96 -0.24 12.22 0.38
N PHE A 97 -0.21 12.39 1.69
CA PHE A 97 1.00 12.71 2.46
C PHE A 97 0.91 12.09 3.86
N VAL A 98 2.02 12.10 4.56
CA VAL A 98 2.08 11.63 5.95
C VAL A 98 2.40 12.81 6.86
N VAL A 99 1.66 12.93 7.96
CA VAL A 99 1.99 13.81 9.07
C VAL A 99 2.75 13.01 10.09
N ALA A 100 4.05 13.27 10.20
CA ALA A 100 4.89 12.65 11.22
C ALA A 100 4.97 13.54 12.47
N SER A 101 4.75 12.96 13.63
CA SER A 101 4.89 13.64 14.92
C SER A 101 5.72 12.78 15.88
N VAL A 102 6.50 13.44 16.73
CA VAL A 102 7.31 12.80 17.76
C VAL A 102 6.84 13.28 19.11
N ASP A 103 6.42 12.36 19.97
CA ASP A 103 6.03 12.63 21.33
C ASP A 103 6.72 11.65 22.27
N GLY A 104 7.45 12.18 23.28
CA GLY A 104 8.20 11.37 24.24
C GLY A 104 9.19 10.38 23.56
N GLY A 105 9.73 10.72 22.38
CA GLY A 105 10.63 9.85 21.62
C GLY A 105 9.91 8.81 20.74
N LYS A 106 8.58 8.70 20.83
CA LYS A 106 7.78 7.84 19.94
C LYS A 106 7.39 8.60 18.68
N LEU A 107 7.68 7.99 17.53
CA LEU A 107 7.24 8.48 16.22
C LEU A 107 5.81 7.99 15.94
N ARG A 108 4.97 8.91 15.48
CA ARG A 108 3.66 8.64 14.89
C ARG A 108 3.63 9.09 13.46
N CYS A 109 3.02 8.29 12.58
CA CYS A 109 2.85 8.59 11.17
C CYS A 109 1.36 8.49 10.83
N ASP A 110 0.72 9.62 10.57
CA ASP A 110 -0.68 9.69 10.19
C ASP A 110 -0.79 9.90 8.67
N TYR A 111 -1.32 8.92 7.96
CA TYR A 111 -1.63 9.02 6.54
C TYR A 111 -2.78 10.00 6.31
N ARG A 112 -2.64 10.87 5.32
CA ARG A 112 -3.66 11.85 4.92
C ARG A 112 -3.81 11.88 3.41
N THR A 113 -5.03 11.74 2.93
CA THR A 113 -5.32 12.02 1.52
C THR A 113 -5.63 13.51 1.34
N HIS A 114 -5.36 14.05 0.18
CA HIS A 114 -5.75 15.44 -0.13
C HIS A 114 -7.25 15.57 -0.45
N LEU A 115 -7.95 14.44 -0.71
CA LEU A 115 -9.38 14.42 -1.02
C LEU A 115 -10.23 14.05 0.19
N TYR A 116 -9.70 13.23 1.11
CA TYR A 116 -10.45 12.67 2.24
C TYR A 116 -9.58 12.59 3.50
N ASP A 117 -9.71 13.55 4.38
CA ASP A 117 -8.83 13.74 5.55
C ASP A 117 -8.66 12.52 6.47
N ARG A 118 -9.58 11.59 6.46
CA ARG A 118 -9.58 10.44 7.38
C ARG A 118 -9.63 9.09 6.71
N LYS A 119 -9.63 9.04 5.38
CA LYS A 119 -9.59 7.77 4.67
C LYS A 119 -8.16 7.22 4.72
N VAL A 120 -7.98 6.04 5.27
CA VAL A 120 -6.67 5.41 5.44
C VAL A 120 -6.59 4.05 4.76
N LEU A 121 -7.70 3.58 4.20
CA LEU A 121 -7.77 2.29 3.53
C LEU A 121 -8.84 2.28 2.41
N ARG A 122 -8.76 1.25 1.59
CA ARG A 122 -9.84 0.85 0.66
C ARG A 122 -10.14 -0.62 0.84
N ALA A 123 -11.43 -0.93 1.03
CA ALA A 123 -11.90 -2.30 1.15
C ALA A 123 -12.66 -2.74 -0.10
N TYR A 124 -12.39 -3.96 -0.54
CA TYR A 124 -12.94 -4.57 -1.73
C TYR A 124 -13.77 -5.81 -1.39
N ASP A 125 -14.99 -5.88 -1.95
CA ASP A 125 -15.73 -7.11 -2.10
C ASP A 125 -15.23 -7.84 -3.36
N MET A 126 -14.43 -8.88 -3.18
CA MET A 126 -13.79 -9.56 -4.30
C MET A 126 -14.77 -10.33 -5.18
N ASN A 127 -16.00 -10.57 -4.74
CA ASN A 127 -17.06 -11.08 -5.63
C ASN A 127 -17.39 -10.07 -6.73
N ALA A 128 -17.57 -8.80 -6.35
CA ALA A 128 -17.86 -7.72 -7.30
C ALA A 128 -16.66 -7.37 -8.18
N VAL A 129 -15.45 -7.35 -7.59
CA VAL A 129 -14.20 -7.22 -8.36
C VAL A 129 -14.08 -8.35 -9.37
N GLY A 130 -14.31 -9.59 -8.96
CA GLY A 130 -14.24 -10.76 -9.83
C GLY A 130 -15.28 -10.72 -10.96
N GLU A 131 -16.48 -10.26 -10.68
CA GLU A 131 -17.50 -10.05 -11.71
C GLU A 131 -17.03 -9.04 -12.76
N TYR A 132 -16.49 -7.90 -12.33
CA TYR A 132 -15.92 -6.90 -13.22
C TYR A 132 -14.79 -7.50 -14.09
N TYR A 133 -13.83 -8.18 -13.46
CA TYR A 133 -12.68 -8.77 -14.17
C TYR A 133 -13.08 -9.83 -15.19
N ARG A 134 -14.13 -10.61 -14.96
CA ARG A 134 -14.63 -11.59 -15.94
C ARG A 134 -15.23 -10.94 -17.18
N ASN A 135 -15.82 -9.77 -17.03
CA ASN A 135 -16.58 -9.09 -18.08
C ASN A 135 -15.77 -8.03 -18.85
N ASP A 136 -14.68 -7.52 -18.29
CA ASP A 136 -13.89 -6.45 -18.89
C ASP A 136 -13.03 -6.94 -20.08
N SER A 137 -13.05 -6.18 -21.17
CA SER A 137 -12.32 -6.52 -22.40
C SER A 137 -10.82 -6.35 -22.27
N LEU A 138 -10.36 -5.36 -21.48
CA LEU A 138 -8.93 -5.12 -21.26
C LEU A 138 -8.32 -6.18 -20.35
N VAL A 139 -9.06 -6.67 -19.37
CA VAL A 139 -8.63 -7.82 -18.57
C VAL A 139 -8.44 -9.07 -19.44
N ARG A 140 -9.30 -9.30 -20.44
CA ARG A 140 -9.10 -10.38 -21.40
C ARG A 140 -7.80 -10.23 -22.21
N VAL A 141 -7.44 -9.01 -22.57
CA VAL A 141 -6.16 -8.72 -23.23
C VAL A 141 -5.00 -8.98 -22.26
N GLN A 142 -5.10 -8.51 -21.01
CA GLN A 142 -4.10 -8.76 -19.97
C GLN A 142 -3.83 -10.26 -19.80
N ARG A 143 -4.86 -11.09 -19.60
CA ARG A 143 -4.72 -12.54 -19.43
C ARG A 143 -3.90 -13.20 -20.54
N ARG A 144 -4.07 -12.72 -21.78
CA ARG A 144 -3.36 -13.27 -22.93
C ARG A 144 -1.92 -12.80 -23.01
N LEU A 145 -1.64 -11.52 -22.72
CA LEU A 145 -0.33 -10.90 -22.91
C LEU A 145 0.55 -11.01 -21.66
N TYR A 146 -0.07 -11.00 -20.49
CA TYR A 146 0.61 -10.92 -19.17
C TYR A 146 -0.06 -11.88 -18.18
N PRO A 147 0.10 -13.21 -18.39
CA PRO A 147 -0.55 -14.23 -17.56
C PRO A 147 -0.11 -14.21 -16.09
N ASP A 148 1.04 -13.59 -15.78
CA ASP A 148 1.59 -13.45 -14.43
C ASP A 148 1.00 -12.29 -13.63
N ARG A 149 0.14 -11.47 -14.26
CA ARG A 149 -0.57 -10.39 -13.58
C ARG A 149 -1.79 -10.90 -12.83
N ALA A 150 -2.19 -10.18 -11.77
CA ALA A 150 -3.36 -10.53 -10.99
C ALA A 150 -4.63 -10.64 -11.84
N ASP A 151 -5.30 -11.76 -11.75
CA ASP A 151 -6.60 -12.01 -12.38
C ASP A 151 -7.66 -12.33 -11.33
N TYR A 152 -8.27 -11.29 -10.81
CA TYR A 152 -9.29 -11.40 -9.76
C TYR A 152 -10.62 -12.02 -10.24
N GLY A 153 -10.73 -12.34 -11.54
CA GLY A 153 -11.88 -13.09 -12.07
C GLY A 153 -11.89 -14.58 -11.74
N ARG A 154 -10.83 -15.13 -11.12
CA ARG A 154 -10.71 -16.53 -10.74
C ARG A 154 -11.53 -16.86 -9.49
N GLU A 155 -11.94 -18.12 -9.37
CA GLU A 155 -12.74 -18.60 -8.23
C GLU A 155 -12.01 -18.58 -6.90
N GLU A 156 -10.68 -18.61 -6.90
CA GLU A 156 -9.89 -18.54 -5.67
C GLU A 156 -10.13 -17.24 -4.86
N TYR A 157 -10.63 -16.18 -5.51
CA TYR A 157 -10.99 -14.92 -4.86
C TYR A 157 -12.46 -14.86 -4.40
N ALA A 158 -13.25 -15.91 -4.64
CA ALA A 158 -14.65 -15.91 -4.24
C ALA A 158 -14.81 -15.74 -2.72
N ASN A 159 -15.73 -14.87 -2.33
CA ASN A 159 -16.01 -14.47 -0.94
C ASN A 159 -14.80 -13.83 -0.21
N CYS A 160 -13.71 -13.52 -0.88
CA CYS A 160 -12.63 -12.78 -0.24
C CYS A 160 -13.00 -11.30 -0.04
N VAL A 161 -12.50 -10.74 1.04
CA VAL A 161 -12.46 -9.30 1.30
C VAL A 161 -11.01 -8.89 1.32
N TYR A 162 -10.67 -7.90 0.49
CA TYR A 162 -9.33 -7.31 0.46
C TYR A 162 -9.37 -5.93 1.12
N VAL A 163 -8.36 -5.64 1.93
CA VAL A 163 -8.20 -4.34 2.59
C VAL A 163 -6.82 -3.80 2.25
N ASN A 164 -6.78 -2.75 1.47
CA ASN A 164 -5.55 -2.01 1.17
C ASN A 164 -5.41 -0.89 2.22
N TYR A 165 -4.58 -1.10 3.25
CA TYR A 165 -4.41 -0.19 4.38
C TYR A 165 -3.14 0.67 4.23
N TRP A 166 -3.28 1.90 3.77
CA TRP A 166 -2.19 2.78 3.35
C TRP A 166 -1.30 3.30 4.49
N GLY A 167 -1.85 3.39 5.69
CA GLY A 167 -1.13 3.80 6.89
C GLY A 167 -0.45 2.65 7.65
N TYR A 168 -0.28 1.48 7.01
CA TYR A 168 0.26 0.31 7.68
C TYR A 168 1.70 0.52 8.15
N LEU A 169 1.94 0.21 9.44
CA LEU A 169 3.25 0.10 10.04
C LEU A 169 3.37 -1.25 10.76
N PRO A 170 4.58 -1.78 10.93
CA PRO A 170 4.80 -2.99 11.73
C PRO A 170 4.21 -2.86 13.13
N GLY A 171 3.51 -3.92 13.56
CA GLY A 171 2.79 -3.93 14.83
C GLY A 171 1.33 -3.49 14.73
N HIS A 172 0.91 -2.83 13.64
CA HIS A 172 -0.51 -2.62 13.40
C HIS A 172 -1.22 -3.94 13.12
N ARG A 173 -2.45 -4.07 13.63
CA ARG A 173 -3.30 -5.24 13.41
C ARG A 173 -4.50 -4.84 12.57
N VAL A 174 -4.75 -5.63 11.54
CA VAL A 174 -5.95 -5.54 10.71
C VAL A 174 -6.81 -6.75 11.04
N GLU A 175 -8.00 -6.51 11.54
CA GLU A 175 -8.94 -7.53 11.97
C GLU A 175 -10.25 -7.37 11.20
N LEU A 176 -10.79 -8.49 10.73
CA LEU A 176 -12.05 -8.55 9.99
C LEU A 176 -13.05 -9.43 10.74
N PHE A 177 -14.28 -8.95 10.84
CA PHE A 177 -15.36 -9.66 11.52
C PHE A 177 -16.59 -9.76 10.64
N GLU A 178 -17.16 -10.94 10.53
CA GLU A 178 -18.46 -11.18 9.89
C GLU A 178 -19.43 -11.64 10.97
N GLU A 179 -20.55 -10.92 11.13
CA GLU A 179 -21.54 -11.19 12.18
C GLU A 179 -20.93 -11.34 13.58
N GLY A 180 -19.97 -10.49 13.91
CA GLY A 180 -19.26 -10.48 15.18
C GLY A 180 -18.23 -11.60 15.37
N ARG A 181 -18.01 -12.46 14.38
CA ARG A 181 -17.03 -13.55 14.42
C ARG A 181 -15.78 -13.17 13.64
N SER A 182 -14.62 -13.32 14.25
CA SER A 182 -13.34 -13.05 13.59
C SER A 182 -13.14 -13.94 12.36
N LEU A 183 -12.60 -13.35 11.31
CA LEU A 183 -12.10 -14.03 10.12
C LEU A 183 -10.59 -14.20 10.22
N GLU A 184 -10.05 -15.22 9.56
CA GLU A 184 -8.61 -15.37 9.41
C GLU A 184 -8.11 -14.33 8.41
N VAL A 185 -7.25 -13.42 8.86
CA VAL A 185 -6.67 -12.34 8.05
C VAL A 185 -5.21 -12.67 7.75
N VAL A 186 -4.84 -12.57 6.49
CA VAL A 186 -3.46 -12.73 6.03
C VAL A 186 -3.00 -11.48 5.31
N GLN A 187 -1.75 -11.09 5.50
CA GLN A 187 -1.12 -10.05 4.68
C GLN A 187 -0.68 -10.68 3.37
N VAL A 188 -1.03 -10.04 2.25
CA VAL A 188 -0.74 -10.51 0.91
C VAL A 188 0.03 -9.44 0.13
N GLU A 189 0.92 -9.89 -0.76
CA GLU A 189 1.59 -9.02 -1.72
C GLU A 189 0.87 -9.17 -3.06
N ASP A 190 -0.05 -8.25 -3.35
CA ASP A 190 -0.85 -8.33 -4.55
C ASP A 190 -1.05 -6.95 -5.20
N GLU A 191 -1.43 -6.93 -6.46
CA GLU A 191 -1.75 -5.69 -7.18
C GLU A 191 -3.05 -5.09 -6.65
N ASP A 192 -3.15 -3.76 -6.62
CA ASP A 192 -4.41 -3.15 -6.24
C ASP A 192 -5.45 -3.26 -7.38
N PRO A 193 -6.65 -3.80 -7.11
CA PRO A 193 -7.67 -4.00 -8.15
C PRO A 193 -8.10 -2.71 -8.85
N LEU A 194 -8.21 -1.60 -8.09
CA LEU A 194 -8.65 -0.33 -8.65
C LEU A 194 -7.55 0.32 -9.47
N TYR A 195 -6.29 0.32 -8.99
CA TYR A 195 -5.17 0.83 -9.78
C TYR A 195 -5.02 0.07 -11.10
N ASN A 196 -5.11 -1.25 -11.06
CA ASN A 196 -5.02 -2.07 -12.26
C ASN A 196 -6.07 -1.69 -13.31
N ILE A 197 -7.33 -1.55 -12.89
CA ILE A 197 -8.44 -1.22 -13.80
C ILE A 197 -8.42 0.23 -14.27
N SER A 198 -8.10 1.17 -13.40
CA SER A 198 -8.21 2.61 -13.71
C SER A 198 -6.97 3.20 -14.35
N HIS A 199 -5.80 2.63 -14.11
CA HIS A 199 -4.51 3.17 -14.58
C HIS A 199 -3.80 2.19 -15.53
N TYR A 200 -3.47 1.01 -15.05
CA TYR A 200 -2.63 0.07 -15.79
C TYR A 200 -3.29 -0.44 -17.09
N LEU A 201 -4.50 -0.97 -17.00
CA LEU A 201 -5.19 -1.53 -18.19
C LEU A 201 -5.51 -0.50 -19.26
N PRO A 202 -5.97 0.72 -18.96
CA PRO A 202 -6.14 1.77 -19.95
C PRO A 202 -4.83 2.18 -20.61
N GLU A 203 -3.72 2.22 -19.87
CA GLU A 203 -2.42 2.51 -20.46
C GLU A 203 -1.94 1.37 -21.38
N LEU A 204 -2.17 0.12 -20.97
CA LEU A 204 -1.94 -1.06 -21.81
C LEU A 204 -2.67 -0.96 -23.16
N ALA A 205 -3.92 -0.48 -23.14
CA ALA A 205 -4.70 -0.31 -24.36
C ALA A 205 -4.17 0.80 -25.29
N ARG A 206 -3.54 1.82 -24.72
CA ARG A 206 -2.95 2.95 -25.50
C ARG A 206 -1.59 2.60 -26.10
N LYS A 207 -0.82 1.74 -25.43
CA LYS A 207 0.53 1.33 -25.82
C LYS A 207 0.62 -0.20 -25.88
N PRO A 208 0.13 -0.84 -26.95
CA PRO A 208 0.03 -2.31 -27.04
C PRO A 208 1.40 -3.03 -27.07
N VAL A 209 2.50 -2.29 -27.00
CA VAL A 209 3.85 -2.83 -26.87
C VAL A 209 4.42 -2.36 -25.54
N PHE A 210 4.04 -3.02 -24.46
CA PHE A 210 4.77 -2.89 -23.21
C PHE A 210 6.19 -3.41 -23.38
N LYS A 211 7.16 -2.57 -23.06
CA LYS A 211 8.54 -3.02 -22.96
C LYS A 211 8.58 -4.02 -21.80
N LYS A 212 9.21 -5.17 -22.04
CA LYS A 212 9.60 -6.12 -21.01
C LYS A 212 10.35 -5.34 -19.93
N GLY A 213 9.69 -5.03 -18.80
CA GLY A 213 10.28 -4.19 -17.75
C GLY A 213 9.30 -3.29 -16.99
N ASP A 214 8.04 -3.20 -17.38
CA ASP A 214 7.04 -2.57 -16.51
C ASP A 214 6.84 -3.47 -15.30
N ALA A 215 7.56 -3.14 -14.24
CA ALA A 215 7.56 -3.93 -13.03
C ALA A 215 6.14 -3.98 -12.46
N ARG A 216 5.69 -5.19 -12.17
CA ARG A 216 4.49 -5.41 -11.35
C ARG A 216 4.67 -4.65 -10.04
N VAL A 217 3.79 -3.70 -9.75
CA VAL A 217 3.75 -3.02 -8.47
C VAL A 217 2.75 -3.73 -7.59
N VAL A 218 3.23 -4.29 -6.50
CA VAL A 218 2.38 -4.91 -5.48
C VAL A 218 2.27 -4.00 -4.27
N SER A 219 1.11 -4.04 -3.63
CA SER A 219 0.91 -3.43 -2.32
C SER A 219 1.50 -4.33 -1.24
N HIS A 220 2.34 -3.77 -0.37
CA HIS A 220 2.89 -4.45 0.80
C HIS A 220 2.03 -4.26 2.06
N HIS A 221 0.92 -3.56 1.91
CA HIS A 221 -0.04 -3.26 2.98
C HIS A 221 -1.46 -3.72 2.61
N MET A 222 -1.52 -4.79 1.82
CA MET A 222 -2.76 -5.48 1.46
C MET A 222 -3.03 -6.63 2.43
N PHE A 223 -4.27 -6.72 2.89
CA PHE A 223 -4.75 -7.77 3.79
C PHE A 223 -5.95 -8.45 3.16
N ALA A 224 -6.03 -9.77 3.32
CA ALA A 224 -7.10 -10.57 2.76
C ALA A 224 -7.73 -11.48 3.82
N ALA A 225 -9.03 -11.64 3.76
CA ALA A 225 -9.76 -12.64 4.53
C ALA A 225 -10.85 -13.26 3.66
N ARG A 226 -11.17 -14.53 3.92
CA ARG A 226 -12.32 -15.17 3.30
C ARG A 226 -13.55 -15.06 4.20
N ALA A 227 -14.55 -14.33 3.75
CA ALA A 227 -15.84 -14.27 4.42
C ALA A 227 -16.60 -15.59 4.29
N ARG A 228 -17.47 -15.89 5.25
CA ARG A 228 -18.26 -17.11 5.30
C ARG A 228 -19.44 -17.09 4.34
N THR A 229 -19.93 -15.89 4.05
CA THR A 229 -21.05 -15.69 3.12
C THR A 229 -20.66 -14.72 2.01
N ALA A 230 -21.45 -14.68 0.94
CA ALA A 230 -21.22 -13.78 -0.19
C ALA A 230 -21.74 -12.37 0.09
N THR A 231 -22.63 -12.19 1.08
CA THR A 231 -23.44 -10.96 1.20
C THR A 231 -23.44 -10.31 2.59
N ALA A 232 -23.02 -11.05 3.64
CA ALA A 232 -22.98 -10.45 4.98
C ALA A 232 -21.94 -9.32 5.04
N PRO A 233 -22.25 -8.20 5.71
CA PRO A 233 -21.30 -7.12 5.95
C PRO A 233 -20.07 -7.61 6.72
N VAL A 234 -18.93 -6.99 6.44
CA VAL A 234 -17.67 -7.28 7.13
C VAL A 234 -17.18 -6.02 7.83
N GLU A 235 -17.09 -6.09 9.14
CA GLU A 235 -16.47 -5.04 9.94
C GLU A 235 -14.96 -5.14 9.87
N ILE A 236 -14.29 -4.00 9.66
CA ILE A 236 -12.84 -3.86 9.59
C ILE A 236 -12.41 -3.01 10.78
N ARG A 237 -11.45 -3.52 11.56
CA ARG A 237 -10.82 -2.80 12.67
C ARG A 237 -9.33 -2.76 12.48
N ILE A 238 -8.75 -1.59 12.74
CA ILE A 238 -7.31 -1.40 12.71
C ILE A 238 -6.88 -0.86 14.07
N THR A 239 -5.93 -1.54 14.68
CA THR A 239 -5.30 -1.10 15.92
C THR A 239 -3.80 -0.93 15.73
N ASP A 240 -3.19 -0.02 16.52
CA ASP A 240 -1.74 0.11 16.55
C ASP A 240 -1.08 -0.97 17.44
N ALA A 241 0.24 -0.89 17.57
CA ALA A 241 1.03 -1.82 18.39
C ALA A 241 0.67 -1.77 19.89
N ASP A 242 0.17 -0.64 20.36
CA ASP A 242 -0.27 -0.44 21.75
C ASP A 242 -1.74 -0.89 21.96
N GLY A 243 -2.43 -1.35 20.90
CA GLY A 243 -3.83 -1.79 20.91
C GLY A 243 -4.84 -0.64 20.82
N VAL A 244 -4.40 0.57 20.50
CA VAL A 244 -5.29 1.72 20.31
C VAL A 244 -6.01 1.58 18.98
N LEU A 245 -7.33 1.74 18.98
CA LEU A 245 -8.14 1.71 17.77
C LEU A 245 -7.83 2.93 16.90
N LEU A 246 -7.26 2.69 15.72
CA LEU A 246 -6.92 3.71 14.73
C LEU A 246 -8.06 3.97 13.74
N HIS A 247 -8.74 2.89 13.32
CA HIS A 247 -9.81 2.97 12.33
C HIS A 247 -10.83 1.85 12.52
N ARG A 248 -12.10 2.15 12.18
CA ARG A 248 -13.18 1.18 12.14
C ARG A 248 -14.16 1.55 11.05
N GLU A 249 -14.47 0.61 10.16
CA GLU A 249 -15.51 0.75 9.16
C GLU A 249 -16.20 -0.58 8.87
N THR A 250 -17.31 -0.54 8.19
CA THR A 250 -18.03 -1.72 7.70
C THR A 250 -18.08 -1.72 6.19
N LEU A 251 -17.57 -2.78 5.59
CA LEU A 251 -17.78 -3.07 4.19
C LEU A 251 -19.15 -3.70 4.02
N GLU A 252 -20.11 -2.93 3.52
CA GLU A 252 -21.41 -3.45 3.12
C GLU A 252 -21.24 -4.36 1.91
N ARG A 253 -21.91 -5.53 1.90
CA ARG A 253 -21.82 -6.52 0.83
C ARG A 253 -23.22 -7.00 0.44
N PRO A 254 -23.50 -7.24 -0.86
CA PRO A 254 -22.58 -7.07 -1.99
C PRO A 254 -22.32 -5.58 -2.27
N LYS A 255 -21.05 -5.22 -2.51
CA LYS A 255 -20.66 -3.86 -2.89
C LYS A 255 -20.20 -3.84 -4.34
N LYS A 256 -20.93 -3.11 -5.18
CA LYS A 256 -20.55 -2.95 -6.59
C LYS A 256 -19.12 -2.42 -6.69
N PHE A 257 -18.32 -3.05 -7.53
CA PHE A 257 -17.00 -2.52 -7.87
C PHE A 257 -17.17 -1.35 -8.85
N ASP A 258 -16.80 -0.18 -8.39
CA ASP A 258 -16.86 1.05 -9.16
C ASP A 258 -15.44 1.54 -9.42
N LYS A 259 -15.02 1.54 -10.70
CA LYS A 259 -13.73 2.05 -11.12
C LYS A 259 -13.58 3.57 -10.96
N GLU A 260 -14.68 4.26 -10.73
CA GLU A 260 -14.75 5.71 -10.51
C GLU A 260 -15.01 6.03 -9.04
N ALA A 261 -15.08 5.01 -8.17
CA ALA A 261 -15.38 5.19 -6.75
C ALA A 261 -14.30 6.03 -6.06
N ARG A 262 -14.76 7.07 -5.40
CA ARG A 262 -13.96 7.99 -4.58
C ARG A 262 -13.81 7.46 -3.16
#